data_b00d2b7215be4d670d643133afecf19c
#
_entry.id   b00d2b7215be4d670d643133afecf19c
#
_cell.length_a   1.000
_cell.length_b   1.000
_cell.length_c   1.000
_cell.angle_alpha   90.00
_cell.angle_beta   90.00
_cell.angle_gamma   90.00
#
_symmetry.space_group_name_H-M   'P 1'
#
loop_
_entity.id
_entity.type
_entity.pdbx_description
1 polymer ?
#
loop_
_entity_poly.entity_id
_entity_poly.type
_entity_poly.pdbx_seq_one_letter_code
_entity_poly.pdbx_strand_id
1 'polypeptide(L)'
;MLFRSEGDRQGLAGVVHATCLDGLYLVPSDRNLVAADFELYGMENREFRLKALLDQVRDQFEYIVMDCPPALTLLTINAMAAADSLLVPIQCEYLSLEGISALIEAMDRVRAGLNPKLELEGILLTMFDERTTLTKQVAAELRSHFPEKVFETVIPRNVRLAEAPSHGQPVLLYDVRSKGAEAYIQLAKELMKRVVT
;
A
#
# COMPACT_ATOMS: atom_id res chain seq x y z
N MET A 1 5.42 -9.59 -15.92
CA MET A 1 6.68 -10.20 -16.39
C MET A 1 7.64 -10.59 -15.28
N LEU A 2 7.42 -10.14 -14.04
CA LEU A 2 8.21 -10.49 -12.85
C LEU A 2 8.07 -11.97 -12.40
N PHE A 3 7.06 -12.69 -12.90
CA PHE A 3 6.74 -14.04 -12.45
C PHE A 3 7.07 -15.15 -13.46
N ARG A 4 7.66 -14.80 -14.62
CA ARG A 4 8.06 -15.82 -15.61
C ARG A 4 9.28 -16.61 -15.14
N SER A 5 9.23 -17.88 -15.48
CA SER A 5 10.10 -19.00 -15.15
C SER A 5 11.62 -18.71 -15.09
N GLU A 6 12.35 -19.58 -14.42
CA GLU A 6 13.80 -19.67 -14.15
C GLU A 6 14.80 -19.33 -15.29
N GLY A 7 14.30 -18.91 -16.46
CA GLY A 7 15.12 -18.50 -17.63
C GLY A 7 15.36 -17.00 -17.79
N ASP A 8 14.60 -16.14 -17.14
CA ASP A 8 14.76 -14.69 -17.28
C ASP A 8 15.76 -14.18 -16.23
N ARG A 9 17.01 -14.06 -16.66
CA ARG A 9 18.17 -13.65 -15.85
C ARG A 9 18.17 -12.18 -15.39
N GLN A 10 17.12 -11.43 -15.65
CA GLN A 10 16.93 -10.08 -15.09
C GLN A 10 16.07 -10.18 -13.84
N GLY A 11 16.72 -10.34 -12.68
CA GLY A 11 16.05 -10.20 -11.38
C GLY A 11 15.36 -8.83 -11.23
N LEU A 12 14.71 -8.59 -10.10
CA LEU A 12 13.99 -7.34 -9.81
C LEU A 12 14.84 -6.09 -10.11
N ALA A 13 16.16 -6.15 -9.88
CA ALA A 13 17.09 -5.06 -10.17
C ALA A 13 17.05 -4.58 -11.63
N GLY A 14 16.73 -5.46 -12.60
CA GLY A 14 16.65 -5.10 -14.03
C GLY A 14 15.42 -4.29 -14.42
N VAL A 15 14.43 -4.16 -13.54
CA VAL A 15 13.16 -3.46 -13.78
C VAL A 15 12.91 -2.30 -12.82
N VAL A 16 13.89 -1.98 -11.98
CA VAL A 16 13.88 -0.80 -11.11
C VAL A 16 14.30 0.42 -11.92
N HIS A 17 13.44 1.41 -12.02
CA HIS A 17 13.69 2.64 -12.76
C HIS A 17 13.84 3.83 -11.81
N ALA A 18 14.87 4.64 -12.03
CA ALA A 18 14.99 5.93 -11.34
C ALA A 18 13.87 6.87 -11.81
N THR A 19 13.34 7.66 -10.90
CA THR A 19 12.36 8.71 -11.23
C THR A 19 13.02 10.08 -11.31
N CYS A 20 12.23 11.12 -11.58
CA CYS A 20 12.73 12.50 -11.54
C CYS A 20 12.98 13.04 -10.11
N LEU A 21 12.66 12.26 -9.08
CA LEU A 21 12.92 12.58 -7.69
C LEU A 21 14.11 11.76 -7.19
N ASP A 22 15.11 12.43 -6.64
CA ASP A 22 16.28 11.77 -6.06
C ASP A 22 15.87 10.82 -4.93
N GLY A 23 16.40 9.60 -4.95
CA GLY A 23 16.10 8.57 -3.97
C GLY A 23 14.75 7.86 -4.17
N LEU A 24 13.93 8.25 -5.15
CA LEU A 24 12.69 7.57 -5.48
C LEU A 24 12.85 6.71 -6.75
N TYR A 25 12.57 5.44 -6.61
CA TYR A 25 12.61 4.46 -7.68
C TYR A 25 11.22 3.85 -7.90
N LEU A 26 10.97 3.35 -9.09
CA LEU A 26 9.69 2.76 -9.47
C LEU A 26 9.88 1.42 -10.19
N VAL A 27 9.12 0.43 -9.79
CA VAL A 27 8.88 -0.79 -10.55
C VAL A 27 7.46 -0.69 -11.12
N PRO A 28 7.31 -0.37 -12.40
CA PRO A 28 5.98 -0.19 -12.99
C PRO A 28 5.30 -1.54 -13.21
N SER A 29 3.98 -1.56 -13.09
CA SER A 29 3.13 -2.66 -13.53
C SER A 29 2.38 -2.28 -14.80
N ASP A 30 1.98 -3.28 -15.57
CA ASP A 30 1.12 -3.14 -16.74
C ASP A 30 -0.10 -4.07 -16.64
N ARG A 31 -0.96 -4.04 -17.67
CA ARG A 31 -2.17 -4.87 -17.73
C ARG A 31 -1.88 -6.38 -17.70
N ASN A 32 -0.67 -6.79 -18.07
CA ASN A 32 -0.29 -8.21 -18.07
C ASN A 32 -0.09 -8.74 -16.64
N LEU A 33 0.05 -7.87 -15.62
CA LEU A 33 0.14 -8.30 -14.23
C LEU A 33 -1.13 -9.05 -13.79
N VAL A 34 -2.31 -8.74 -14.36
CA VAL A 34 -3.55 -9.48 -14.10
C VAL A 34 -3.42 -10.95 -14.51
N ALA A 35 -2.69 -11.24 -15.60
CA ALA A 35 -2.44 -12.60 -16.03
C ALA A 35 -1.53 -13.37 -15.07
N ALA A 36 -0.70 -12.69 -14.29
CA ALA A 36 0.18 -13.31 -13.31
C ALA A 36 -0.60 -14.07 -12.22
N ASP A 37 -1.81 -13.62 -11.86
CA ASP A 37 -2.67 -14.37 -10.94
C ASP A 37 -2.93 -15.80 -11.46
N PHE A 38 -3.21 -15.96 -12.76
CA PHE A 38 -3.45 -17.27 -13.37
C PHE A 38 -2.15 -18.07 -13.53
N GLU A 39 -1.06 -17.42 -13.92
CA GLU A 39 0.25 -18.07 -14.10
C GLU A 39 0.79 -18.61 -12.77
N LEU A 40 0.61 -17.88 -11.69
CA LEU A 40 1.06 -18.28 -10.35
C LEU A 40 0.35 -19.53 -9.81
N TYR A 41 -0.91 -19.79 -10.19
CA TYR A 41 -1.66 -20.94 -9.67
C TYR A 41 -0.99 -22.29 -9.90
N GLY A 42 -0.23 -22.43 -10.99
CA GLY A 42 0.50 -23.66 -11.34
C GLY A 42 1.91 -23.75 -10.76
N MET A 43 2.37 -22.74 -10.01
CA MET A 43 3.75 -22.69 -9.51
C MET A 43 3.88 -23.19 -8.08
N GLU A 44 4.99 -23.86 -7.77
CA GLU A 44 5.38 -24.15 -6.40
C GLU A 44 5.78 -22.86 -5.68
N ASN A 45 5.50 -22.79 -4.37
CA ASN A 45 5.76 -21.61 -3.52
C ASN A 45 5.21 -20.31 -4.11
N ARG A 46 4.06 -20.40 -4.76
CA ARG A 46 3.42 -19.31 -5.48
C ARG A 46 3.13 -18.08 -4.62
N GLU A 47 2.93 -18.26 -3.32
CA GLU A 47 2.66 -17.20 -2.35
C GLU A 47 3.93 -16.40 -1.98
N PHE A 48 5.12 -16.93 -2.25
CA PHE A 48 6.41 -16.34 -1.89
C PHE A 48 7.22 -15.80 -3.08
N ARG A 49 6.64 -15.78 -4.29
CA ARG A 49 7.37 -15.37 -5.51
C ARG A 49 7.84 -13.93 -5.43
N LEU A 50 6.98 -13.02 -4.97
CA LEU A 50 7.34 -11.62 -4.79
C LEU A 50 8.39 -11.45 -3.69
N LYS A 51 8.23 -12.16 -2.57
CA LYS A 51 9.21 -12.14 -1.48
C LYS A 51 10.61 -12.51 -1.96
N ALA A 52 10.74 -13.61 -2.71
CA ALA A 52 12.03 -14.05 -3.24
C ALA A 52 12.68 -13.04 -4.19
N LEU A 53 11.89 -12.22 -4.89
CA LEU A 53 12.39 -11.14 -5.74
C LEU A 53 12.81 -9.92 -4.91
N LEU A 54 12.01 -9.53 -3.92
CA LEU A 54 12.30 -8.37 -3.06
C LEU A 54 13.52 -8.61 -2.18
N ASP A 55 13.72 -9.83 -1.69
CA ASP A 55 14.88 -10.20 -0.87
C ASP A 55 16.22 -9.95 -1.59
N GLN A 56 16.24 -9.88 -2.94
CA GLN A 56 17.44 -9.58 -3.74
C GLN A 56 17.85 -8.10 -3.71
N VAL A 57 16.92 -7.20 -3.40
CA VAL A 57 17.12 -5.75 -3.47
C VAL A 57 16.80 -5.03 -2.17
N ARG A 58 16.28 -5.74 -1.18
CA ARG A 58 15.76 -5.18 0.07
C ARG A 58 16.77 -4.27 0.78
N ASP A 59 18.03 -4.66 0.84
CA ASP A 59 19.09 -3.93 1.52
C ASP A 59 19.53 -2.63 0.80
N GLN A 60 18.99 -2.41 -0.41
CA GLN A 60 19.31 -1.21 -1.21
C GLN A 60 18.33 -0.06 -0.96
N PHE A 61 17.20 -0.32 -0.25
CA PHE A 61 16.14 0.65 -0.03
C PHE A 61 15.77 0.73 1.45
N GLU A 62 15.56 1.93 1.93
CA GLU A 62 15.07 2.18 3.28
C GLU A 62 13.58 1.81 3.41
N TYR A 63 12.80 2.07 2.37
CA TYR A 63 11.38 1.72 2.27
C TYR A 63 11.06 1.10 0.91
N ILE A 64 10.26 0.05 0.92
CA ILE A 64 9.66 -0.55 -0.28
C ILE A 64 8.14 -0.50 -0.10
N VAL A 65 7.47 0.32 -0.91
CA VAL A 65 6.01 0.48 -0.86
C VAL A 65 5.37 -0.29 -2.01
N MET A 66 4.45 -1.19 -1.69
CA MET A 66 3.73 -2.00 -2.66
C MET A 66 2.28 -1.51 -2.76
N ASP A 67 1.92 -0.90 -3.89
CA ASP A 67 0.53 -0.53 -4.19
C ASP A 67 -0.23 -1.77 -4.65
N CYS A 68 -1.29 -2.13 -3.90
CA CYS A 68 -2.06 -3.34 -4.12
C CYS A 68 -3.51 -3.02 -4.47
N PRO A 69 -4.14 -3.80 -5.38
CA PRO A 69 -5.57 -3.67 -5.65
C PRO A 69 -6.40 -4.09 -4.41
N PRO A 70 -7.64 -3.62 -4.28
CA PRO A 70 -8.49 -3.95 -3.14
C PRO A 70 -8.97 -5.42 -3.12
N ALA A 71 -8.73 -6.17 -4.19
CA ALA A 71 -9.10 -7.58 -4.28
C ALA A 71 -8.08 -8.47 -3.57
N LEU A 72 -8.56 -9.45 -2.78
CA LEU A 72 -7.73 -10.45 -2.10
C LEU A 72 -7.37 -11.59 -3.07
N THR A 73 -6.55 -11.27 -4.08
CA THR A 73 -6.04 -12.23 -5.05
C THR A 73 -4.70 -12.81 -4.60
N LEU A 74 -4.15 -13.74 -5.37
CA LEU A 74 -2.82 -14.31 -5.10
C LEU A 74 -1.71 -13.24 -5.17
N LEU A 75 -1.88 -12.18 -5.98
CA LEU A 75 -0.96 -11.03 -6.01
C LEU A 75 -0.95 -10.28 -4.68
N THR A 76 -2.13 -10.02 -4.10
CA THR A 76 -2.22 -9.37 -2.79
C THR A 76 -1.66 -10.25 -1.68
N ILE A 77 -1.89 -11.57 -1.75
CA ILE A 77 -1.29 -12.54 -0.81
C ILE A 77 0.23 -12.52 -0.92
N ASN A 78 0.80 -12.46 -2.14
CA ASN A 78 2.23 -12.32 -2.35
C ASN A 78 2.79 -11.04 -1.72
N ALA A 79 2.09 -9.91 -1.87
CA ALA A 79 2.50 -8.67 -1.24
C ALA A 79 2.49 -8.78 0.30
N MET A 80 1.42 -9.33 0.89
CA MET A 80 1.35 -9.54 2.34
C MET A 80 2.39 -10.55 2.86
N ALA A 81 2.70 -11.59 2.09
CA ALA A 81 3.73 -12.57 2.45
C ALA A 81 5.15 -11.97 2.43
N ALA A 82 5.36 -10.91 1.65
CA ALA A 82 6.65 -10.22 1.50
C ALA A 82 6.80 -8.99 2.42
N ALA A 83 5.70 -8.39 2.86
CA ALA A 83 5.67 -7.15 3.61
C ALA A 83 6.04 -7.33 5.08
N ASP A 84 6.57 -6.28 5.70
CA ASP A 84 6.75 -6.18 7.15
C ASP A 84 5.46 -5.67 7.79
N SER A 85 4.81 -4.70 7.16
CA SER A 85 3.57 -4.12 7.67
C SER A 85 2.58 -3.76 6.55
N LEU A 86 1.33 -3.59 6.93
CA LEU A 86 0.21 -3.23 6.07
C LEU A 86 -0.37 -1.88 6.49
N LEU A 87 -0.28 -0.89 5.61
CA LEU A 87 -0.99 0.39 5.74
C LEU A 87 -2.30 0.30 4.94
N VAL A 88 -3.43 0.61 5.58
CA VAL A 88 -4.77 0.44 5.01
C VAL A 88 -5.44 1.79 4.78
N PRO A 89 -5.46 2.32 3.55
CA PRO A 89 -6.23 3.52 3.25
C PRO A 89 -7.72 3.19 3.18
N ILE A 90 -8.54 3.97 3.89
CA ILE A 90 -10.01 3.79 3.96
C ILE A 90 -10.70 5.11 3.65
N GLN A 91 -11.68 5.06 2.75
CA GLN A 91 -12.63 6.16 2.61
C GLN A 91 -13.65 6.11 3.75
N CYS A 92 -14.00 7.28 4.29
CA CYS A 92 -14.95 7.36 5.40
C CYS A 92 -16.41 7.19 4.93
N GLU A 93 -16.73 6.01 4.42
CA GLU A 93 -18.04 5.60 3.93
C GLU A 93 -18.54 4.37 4.71
N TYR A 94 -19.85 4.16 4.80
CA TYR A 94 -20.45 3.09 5.61
C TYR A 94 -19.93 1.69 5.26
N LEU A 95 -19.84 1.37 3.97
CA LEU A 95 -19.38 0.05 3.50
C LEU A 95 -17.89 -0.21 3.77
N SER A 96 -17.14 0.80 4.12
CA SER A 96 -15.70 0.66 4.41
C SER A 96 -15.44 -0.11 5.70
N LEU A 97 -16.38 -0.11 6.65
CA LEU A 97 -16.27 -0.87 7.90
C LEU A 97 -16.34 -2.38 7.68
N GLU A 98 -17.17 -2.83 6.75
CA GLU A 98 -17.22 -4.26 6.37
C GLU A 98 -15.94 -4.68 5.64
N GLY A 99 -15.45 -3.81 4.74
CA GLY A 99 -14.22 -4.06 3.98
C GLY A 99 -12.98 -4.24 4.87
N ILE A 100 -12.86 -3.45 5.95
CA ILE A 100 -11.71 -3.58 6.85
C ILE A 100 -11.75 -4.89 7.63
N SER A 101 -12.92 -5.35 8.08
CA SER A 101 -13.03 -6.62 8.80
C SER A 101 -12.56 -7.79 7.95
N ALA A 102 -13.00 -7.86 6.69
CA ALA A 102 -12.54 -8.89 5.74
C ALA A 102 -11.02 -8.83 5.47
N LEU A 103 -10.47 -7.61 5.40
CA LEU A 103 -9.03 -7.43 5.21
C LEU A 103 -8.22 -7.89 6.43
N ILE A 104 -8.67 -7.58 7.65
CA ILE A 104 -8.01 -8.03 8.89
C ILE A 104 -8.07 -9.56 8.99
N GLU A 105 -9.21 -10.19 8.69
CA GLU A 105 -9.30 -11.65 8.65
C GLU A 105 -8.34 -12.29 7.62
N ALA A 106 -8.17 -11.65 6.46
CA ALA A 106 -7.22 -12.12 5.46
C ALA A 106 -5.77 -11.95 5.94
N MET A 107 -5.45 -10.83 6.56
CA MET A 107 -4.14 -10.57 7.17
C MET A 107 -3.83 -11.61 8.25
N ASP A 108 -4.79 -11.95 9.12
CA ASP A 108 -4.60 -12.96 10.16
C ASP A 108 -4.36 -14.36 9.57
N ARG A 109 -5.03 -14.71 8.47
CA ARG A 109 -4.75 -15.96 7.73
C ARG A 109 -3.33 -15.98 7.14
N VAL A 110 -2.89 -14.86 6.55
CA VAL A 110 -1.51 -14.73 6.05
C VAL A 110 -0.51 -14.83 7.20
N ARG A 111 -0.79 -14.16 8.32
CA ARG A 111 0.06 -14.22 9.53
C ARG A 111 0.18 -15.63 10.07
N ALA A 112 -0.92 -16.39 10.12
CA ALA A 112 -0.93 -17.75 10.64
C ALA A 112 -0.17 -18.76 9.78
N GLY A 113 -0.12 -18.57 8.44
CA GLY A 113 0.40 -19.57 7.52
C GLY A 113 1.61 -19.16 6.68
N LEU A 114 1.76 -17.87 6.36
CA LEU A 114 2.73 -17.40 5.38
C LEU A 114 3.74 -16.40 5.95
N ASN A 115 3.29 -15.42 6.76
CA ASN A 115 4.14 -14.36 7.28
C ASN A 115 3.79 -14.01 8.73
N PRO A 116 4.33 -14.75 9.72
CA PRO A 116 4.02 -14.51 11.15
C PRO A 116 4.43 -13.12 11.66
N LYS A 117 5.28 -12.41 10.93
CA LYS A 117 5.78 -11.07 11.31
C LYS A 117 4.96 -9.94 10.72
N LEU A 118 3.97 -10.23 9.87
CA LEU A 118 3.15 -9.19 9.24
C LEU A 118 2.37 -8.41 10.31
N GLU A 119 2.55 -7.11 10.35
CA GLU A 119 1.89 -6.22 11.28
C GLU A 119 0.90 -5.27 10.58
N LEU A 120 -0.10 -4.82 11.32
CA LEU A 120 -0.92 -3.71 10.88
C LEU A 120 -0.18 -2.42 11.25
N GLU A 121 0.37 -1.72 10.25
CA GLU A 121 1.01 -0.41 10.42
C GLU A 121 0.00 0.61 10.91
N GLY A 122 -1.12 0.68 10.18
CA GLY A 122 -2.21 1.53 10.58
C GLY A 122 -3.28 1.70 9.51
N ILE A 123 -4.34 2.39 9.90
CA ILE A 123 -5.51 2.71 9.10
C ILE A 123 -5.47 4.21 8.80
N LEU A 124 -5.41 4.55 7.51
CA LEU A 124 -5.38 5.92 7.03
C LEU A 124 -6.76 6.34 6.53
N LEU A 125 -7.34 7.36 7.15
CA LEU A 125 -8.61 7.93 6.69
C LEU A 125 -8.37 8.82 5.47
N THR A 126 -9.00 8.47 4.35
CA THR A 126 -8.85 9.19 3.08
C THR A 126 -10.18 9.78 2.61
N MET A 127 -10.12 10.71 1.64
CA MET A 127 -11.28 11.44 1.11
C MET A 127 -12.12 12.07 2.22
N PHE A 128 -11.47 12.48 3.30
CA PHE A 128 -12.10 12.97 4.51
C PHE A 128 -12.80 14.32 4.25
N ASP A 129 -14.08 14.41 4.59
CA ASP A 129 -14.86 15.64 4.51
C ASP A 129 -15.45 15.98 5.89
N GLU A 130 -14.86 16.96 6.54
CA GLU A 130 -15.25 17.41 7.88
C GLU A 130 -16.68 17.94 7.98
N ARG A 131 -17.30 18.29 6.83
CA ARG A 131 -18.66 18.82 6.80
C ARG A 131 -19.72 17.76 6.95
N THR A 132 -19.37 16.50 6.73
CA THR A 132 -20.34 15.39 6.79
C THR A 132 -20.32 14.69 8.14
N THR A 133 -21.51 14.43 8.69
CA THR A 133 -21.67 13.70 9.95
C THR A 133 -21.23 12.25 9.80
N LEU A 134 -21.52 11.62 8.65
CA LEU A 134 -21.14 10.23 8.37
C LEU A 134 -19.62 10.03 8.48
N THR A 135 -18.83 10.90 7.86
CA THR A 135 -17.37 10.85 7.91
C THR A 135 -16.85 10.86 9.35
N LYS A 136 -17.41 11.74 10.20
CA LYS A 136 -17.03 11.82 11.61
C LYS A 136 -17.43 10.58 12.40
N GLN A 137 -18.62 10.02 12.13
CA GLN A 137 -19.09 8.80 12.78
C GLN A 137 -18.21 7.59 12.42
N VAL A 138 -17.94 7.37 11.13
CA VAL A 138 -17.05 6.29 10.67
C VAL A 138 -15.65 6.44 11.26
N ALA A 139 -15.10 7.64 11.28
CA ALA A 139 -13.78 7.90 11.88
C ALA A 139 -13.76 7.62 13.40
N ALA A 140 -14.81 7.99 14.12
CA ALA A 140 -14.93 7.72 15.55
C ALA A 140 -15.06 6.22 15.83
N GLU A 141 -15.82 5.51 15.03
CA GLU A 141 -15.99 4.06 15.14
C GLU A 141 -14.68 3.31 14.87
N LEU A 142 -13.95 3.67 13.82
CA LEU A 142 -12.64 3.10 13.52
C LEU A 142 -11.63 3.35 14.65
N ARG A 143 -11.59 4.57 15.21
CA ARG A 143 -10.72 4.88 16.34
C ARG A 143 -11.10 4.13 17.62
N SER A 144 -12.39 3.81 17.80
CA SER A 144 -12.86 3.00 18.93
C SER A 144 -12.47 1.53 18.81
N HIS A 145 -12.56 0.96 17.60
CA HIS A 145 -12.25 -0.45 17.35
C HIS A 145 -10.74 -0.71 17.19
N PHE A 146 -10.01 0.26 16.66
CA PHE A 146 -8.57 0.17 16.38
C PHE A 146 -7.82 1.31 17.06
N PRO A 147 -7.85 1.39 18.42
CA PRO A 147 -7.11 2.41 19.14
C PRO A 147 -5.63 2.31 18.75
N GLU A 148 -4.97 3.46 18.62
CA GLU A 148 -3.54 3.57 18.23
C GLU A 148 -3.19 3.11 16.80
N LYS A 149 -4.08 2.36 16.11
CA LYS A 149 -3.83 1.93 14.72
C LYS A 149 -4.38 2.91 13.69
N VAL A 150 -5.34 3.76 14.03
CA VAL A 150 -5.80 4.81 13.11
C VAL A 150 -4.80 5.98 13.16
N PHE A 151 -4.31 6.39 11.99
CA PHE A 151 -3.44 7.56 11.90
C PHE A 151 -4.15 8.82 12.41
N GLU A 152 -3.42 9.71 13.08
CA GLU A 152 -3.92 11.03 13.44
C GLU A 152 -4.14 11.87 12.19
N THR A 153 -3.22 11.78 11.25
CA THR A 153 -3.30 12.43 9.94
C THR A 153 -4.45 11.84 9.12
N VAL A 154 -5.25 12.72 8.52
CA VAL A 154 -6.30 12.36 7.57
C VAL A 154 -6.02 12.99 6.21
N ILE A 155 -6.33 12.29 5.12
CA ILE A 155 -6.19 12.84 3.77
C ILE A 155 -7.53 13.44 3.33
N PRO A 156 -7.61 14.77 3.18
CA PRO A 156 -8.86 15.42 2.81
C PRO A 156 -9.25 15.13 1.36
N ARG A 157 -10.54 15.23 1.06
CA ARG A 157 -10.98 15.32 -0.33
C ARG A 157 -10.41 16.59 -0.95
N ASN A 158 -9.54 16.45 -1.95
CA ASN A 158 -8.83 17.58 -2.56
C ASN A 158 -8.67 17.38 -4.06
N VAL A 159 -9.06 18.38 -4.85
CA VAL A 159 -9.03 18.33 -6.32
C VAL A 159 -7.61 18.17 -6.84
N ARG A 160 -6.61 18.80 -6.20
CA ARG A 160 -5.21 18.72 -6.62
C ARG A 160 -4.65 17.29 -6.56
N LEU A 161 -5.11 16.46 -5.60
CA LEU A 161 -4.77 15.04 -5.54
C LEU A 161 -5.32 14.25 -6.73
N ALA A 162 -6.49 14.64 -7.24
CA ALA A 162 -7.10 14.00 -8.41
C ALA A 162 -6.48 14.49 -9.73
N GLU A 163 -6.03 15.74 -9.80
CA GLU A 163 -5.45 16.34 -11.00
C GLU A 163 -3.99 15.92 -11.23
N ALA A 164 -3.18 15.85 -10.18
CA ALA A 164 -1.74 15.58 -10.27
C ALA A 164 -1.39 14.34 -11.12
N PRO A 165 -2.09 13.17 -10.99
CA PRO A 165 -1.83 12.00 -11.81
C PRO A 165 -2.08 12.23 -13.31
N SER A 166 -3.04 13.09 -13.70
CA SER A 166 -3.29 13.42 -15.11
C SER A 166 -2.14 14.18 -15.76
N HIS A 167 -1.28 14.80 -14.95
CA HIS A 167 -0.06 15.47 -15.37
C HIS A 167 1.20 14.59 -15.20
N GLY A 168 1.04 13.32 -14.78
CA GLY A 168 2.15 12.41 -14.52
C GLY A 168 3.06 12.88 -13.39
N GLN A 169 2.55 13.68 -12.45
CA GLN A 169 3.32 14.26 -11.35
C GLN A 169 2.75 13.85 -9.99
N PRO A 170 3.60 13.62 -8.98
CA PRO A 170 3.12 13.54 -7.62
C PRO A 170 2.61 14.92 -7.16
N VAL A 171 1.63 14.95 -6.26
CA VAL A 171 1.03 16.18 -5.76
C VAL A 171 2.06 17.15 -5.17
N LEU A 172 3.14 16.65 -4.60
CA LEU A 172 4.25 17.43 -4.04
C LEU A 172 4.98 18.29 -5.08
N LEU A 173 5.02 17.83 -6.34
CA LEU A 173 5.58 18.59 -7.47
C LEU A 173 4.50 19.41 -8.19
N TYR A 174 3.26 18.93 -8.19
CA TYR A 174 2.15 19.59 -8.86
C TYR A 174 1.65 20.83 -8.11
N ASP A 175 1.37 20.69 -6.82
CA ASP A 175 0.93 21.78 -5.94
C ASP A 175 1.26 21.48 -4.47
N VAL A 176 2.48 21.80 -4.06
CA VAL A 176 2.98 21.56 -2.68
C VAL A 176 2.19 22.31 -1.61
N ARG A 177 1.50 23.41 -1.96
CA ARG A 177 0.73 24.23 -1.03
C ARG A 177 -0.72 23.77 -0.89
N SER A 178 -1.12 22.75 -1.63
CA SER A 178 -2.46 22.18 -1.48
C SER A 178 -2.61 21.46 -0.15
N LYS A 179 -3.81 21.52 0.42
CA LYS A 179 -4.13 20.76 1.65
C LYS A 179 -3.86 19.26 1.51
N GLY A 180 -4.00 18.72 0.29
CA GLY A 180 -3.69 17.33 0.00
C GLY A 180 -2.21 17.04 0.12
N ALA A 181 -1.34 17.87 -0.45
CA ALA A 181 0.11 17.74 -0.34
C ALA A 181 0.59 17.87 1.11
N GLU A 182 0.09 18.88 1.83
CA GLU A 182 0.40 19.08 3.25
C GLU A 182 0.01 17.86 4.09
N ALA A 183 -1.16 17.26 3.84
CA ALA A 183 -1.61 16.07 4.55
C ALA A 183 -0.70 14.86 4.29
N TYR A 184 -0.26 14.63 3.04
CA TYR A 184 0.69 13.56 2.74
C TYR A 184 2.07 13.77 3.36
N ILE A 185 2.53 15.03 3.47
CA ILE A 185 3.77 15.35 4.20
C ILE A 185 3.61 15.01 5.70
N GLN A 186 2.46 15.33 6.30
CA GLN A 186 2.20 14.99 7.71
C GLN A 186 2.11 13.48 7.90
N LEU A 187 1.44 12.75 7.00
CA LEU A 187 1.39 11.30 7.02
C LEU A 187 2.79 10.69 6.99
N ALA A 188 3.66 11.16 6.09
CA ALA A 188 5.03 10.66 6.01
C ALA A 188 5.79 10.87 7.33
N LYS A 189 5.67 12.05 7.95
CA LYS A 189 6.27 12.34 9.26
C LYS A 189 5.72 11.44 10.38
N GLU A 190 4.41 11.16 10.37
CA GLU A 190 3.77 10.29 11.35
C GLU A 190 4.23 8.85 11.18
N LEU A 191 4.27 8.36 9.92
CA LEU A 191 4.73 7.01 9.58
C LEU A 191 6.19 6.80 10.02
N MET A 192 7.08 7.72 9.67
CA MET A 192 8.50 7.64 10.05
C MET A 192 8.70 7.58 11.57
N LYS A 193 7.86 8.26 12.36
CA LYS A 193 7.93 8.18 13.83
C LYS A 193 7.51 6.81 14.36
N ARG A 194 6.50 6.16 13.73
CA ARG A 194 6.02 4.84 14.13
C ARG A 194 7.03 3.73 13.86
N VAL A 195 7.76 3.82 12.76
CA VAL A 195 8.76 2.82 12.35
C VAL A 195 10.03 2.88 13.23
N VAL A 196 10.34 4.01 13.85
CA VAL A 196 11.53 4.19 14.70
C VAL A 196 11.28 3.76 16.17
N THR A 197 10.04 3.48 16.55
CA THR A 197 9.68 3.06 17.91
C THR A 197 9.58 1.56 18.02
#